data_29e04bdb8509389bb77a171f859a08c8
#
_entry.id   29e04bdb8509389bb77a171f859a08c8
#
_cell.length_a   1.000
_cell.length_b   1.000
_cell.length_c   1.000
_cell.angle_alpha   90.00
_cell.angle_beta   90.00
_cell.angle_gamma   90.00
#
_symmetry.space_group_name_H-M   'P 1'
#
loop_
_entity.id
_entity.type
_entity.pdbx_description
1 polymer ?
#
loop_
_entity_poly.entity_id
_entity_poly.type
_entity_poly.pdbx_seq_one_letter_code
_entity_poly.pdbx_strand_id
1 'polypeptide(L)'
;MTYLDPQQFIITRKRKKYRFAKFHNAANCYECDEWCQATPEVRQSATVLEVGAGTGMFSVELAAQHPDEVFVALDVKGDRLQKGAYTALERGITNVLFVRARADQIGELFAAHSLKQLWITFPDPFPKRRSAGRRLTHPTFLRQYEQLLRPGGSLLLKHDDRDFFCWSLEQLVTQEWSIRELSFDLHESSLPDEYKTLTAYEQRWMSEGKAIGCVRATTGNGQ
;
A
#
# COMPACT_ATOMS: atom_id res chain seq x y z
N MET A 1 5.04 -23.70 7.57
CA MET A 1 6.12 -23.00 6.83
C MET A 1 7.46 -23.62 7.18
N THR A 2 8.26 -23.99 6.18
CA THR A 2 9.62 -24.50 6.39
C THR A 2 10.53 -23.29 6.65
N TYR A 3 11.29 -23.33 7.76
CA TYR A 3 12.25 -22.27 8.08
C TYR A 3 13.28 -22.13 6.95
N LEU A 4 13.46 -20.93 6.48
CA LEU A 4 14.38 -20.60 5.39
C LEU A 4 15.72 -20.14 5.96
N ASP A 5 16.75 -20.97 5.81
CA ASP A 5 18.12 -20.62 6.24
C ASP A 5 18.72 -19.57 5.28
N PRO A 6 19.12 -18.39 5.79
CA PRO A 6 19.76 -17.37 4.97
C PRO A 6 21.00 -17.83 4.20
N GLN A 7 21.69 -18.86 4.66
CA GLN A 7 22.91 -19.36 4.00
C GLN A 7 22.62 -20.12 2.70
N GLN A 8 21.41 -20.61 2.52
CA GLN A 8 21.00 -21.36 1.33
C GLN A 8 20.64 -20.51 0.12
N PHE A 9 20.60 -19.17 0.27
CA PHE A 9 20.27 -18.29 -0.84
C PHE A 9 21.47 -17.89 -1.70
N ILE A 10 21.25 -17.90 -3.00
CA ILE A 10 22.18 -17.32 -3.99
C ILE A 10 21.92 -15.80 -4.12
N ILE A 11 21.99 -15.06 -3.02
CA ILE A 11 21.94 -13.59 -3.02
C ILE A 11 23.32 -13.07 -2.58
N THR A 12 24.01 -12.38 -3.47
CA THR A 12 25.38 -11.91 -3.25
C THR A 12 25.50 -10.84 -2.16
N ARG A 13 24.45 -10.01 -1.92
CA ARG A 13 24.45 -9.00 -0.88
C ARG A 13 23.99 -9.61 0.46
N LYS A 14 24.95 -9.92 1.34
CA LYS A 14 24.72 -10.52 2.67
C LYS A 14 23.53 -9.89 3.44
N ARG A 15 23.51 -8.54 3.56
CA ARG A 15 22.44 -7.83 4.30
C ARG A 15 21.04 -8.01 3.71
N LYS A 16 20.92 -8.10 2.37
CA LYS A 16 19.64 -8.31 1.67
C LYS A 16 19.14 -9.73 1.87
N LYS A 17 20.02 -10.71 1.85
CA LYS A 17 19.76 -12.13 2.07
C LYS A 17 19.08 -12.38 3.43
N TYR A 18 19.65 -11.82 4.51
CA TYR A 18 19.07 -11.97 5.85
C TYR A 18 17.70 -11.27 5.99
N ARG A 19 17.52 -10.12 5.37
CA ARG A 19 16.23 -9.43 5.38
C ARG A 19 15.15 -10.19 4.63
N PHE A 20 15.51 -10.83 3.52
CA PHE A 20 14.60 -11.65 2.75
C PHE A 20 14.20 -12.91 3.55
N ALA A 21 15.14 -13.58 4.20
CA ALA A 21 14.84 -14.70 5.08
C ALA A 21 13.94 -14.28 6.26
N LYS A 22 14.16 -13.10 6.83
CA LYS A 22 13.24 -12.54 7.84
C LYS A 22 11.82 -12.41 7.32
N PHE A 23 11.62 -11.86 6.10
CA PHE A 23 10.29 -11.75 5.51
C PHE A 23 9.64 -13.14 5.41
N HIS A 24 10.32 -14.09 4.80
CA HIS A 24 9.79 -15.45 4.60
C HIS A 24 9.46 -16.19 5.90
N ASN A 25 10.23 -15.96 6.97
CA ASN A 25 10.06 -16.64 8.25
C ASN A 25 9.08 -15.93 9.22
N ALA A 26 8.53 -14.77 8.85
CA ALA A 26 7.58 -14.05 9.69
C ALA A 26 6.15 -14.61 9.51
N ALA A 27 5.46 -14.86 10.61
CA ALA A 27 4.13 -15.50 10.62
C ALA A 27 3.02 -14.68 9.94
N ASN A 28 3.22 -13.37 9.80
CA ASN A 28 2.30 -12.43 9.17
C ASN A 28 2.71 -12.01 7.74
N CYS A 29 3.65 -12.74 7.13
CA CYS A 29 4.15 -12.49 5.78
C CYS A 29 3.75 -13.63 4.84
N TYR A 30 3.45 -13.26 3.58
CA TYR A 30 3.05 -14.19 2.53
C TYR A 30 3.76 -13.85 1.22
N GLU A 31 4.29 -14.86 0.54
CA GLU A 31 4.58 -14.78 -0.89
C GLU A 31 3.26 -14.76 -1.68
N CYS A 32 3.29 -14.32 -2.94
CA CYS A 32 2.10 -14.22 -3.79
C CYS A 32 1.31 -15.54 -3.86
N ASP A 33 1.99 -16.66 -4.10
CA ASP A 33 1.40 -18.00 -4.18
C ASP A 33 0.88 -18.49 -2.83
N GLU A 34 1.59 -18.22 -1.74
CA GLU A 34 1.14 -18.55 -0.37
C GLU A 34 -0.14 -17.78 -0.02
N TRP A 35 -0.23 -16.49 -0.40
CA TRP A 35 -1.44 -15.72 -0.22
C TRP A 35 -2.62 -16.29 -1.00
N CYS A 36 -2.41 -16.67 -2.26
CA CYS A 36 -3.45 -17.30 -3.09
C CYS A 36 -3.97 -18.62 -2.52
N GLN A 37 -3.11 -19.35 -1.78
CA GLN A 37 -3.44 -20.62 -1.12
C GLN A 37 -3.93 -20.41 0.33
N ALA A 38 -3.85 -19.21 0.88
CA ALA A 38 -4.37 -18.91 2.22
C ALA A 38 -5.87 -19.17 2.30
N THR A 39 -6.35 -19.47 3.49
CA THR A 39 -7.76 -19.79 3.69
C THR A 39 -8.65 -18.59 3.31
N PRO A 40 -9.89 -18.85 2.83
CA PRO A 40 -10.82 -17.78 2.49
C PRO A 40 -11.02 -16.78 3.63
N GLU A 41 -11.02 -17.24 4.89
CA GLU A 41 -11.19 -16.40 6.07
C GLU A 41 -10.07 -15.36 6.17
N VAL A 42 -8.81 -15.73 5.92
CA VAL A 42 -7.66 -14.81 5.95
C VAL A 42 -7.75 -13.81 4.81
N ARG A 43 -8.05 -14.28 3.58
CA ARG A 43 -8.09 -13.41 2.39
C ARG A 43 -9.28 -12.46 2.39
N GLN A 44 -10.44 -12.93 2.85
CA GLN A 44 -11.69 -12.13 2.89
C GLN A 44 -11.75 -11.19 4.08
N SER A 45 -10.94 -11.40 5.12
CA SER A 45 -10.85 -10.47 6.25
C SER A 45 -10.20 -9.14 5.86
N ALA A 46 -9.36 -9.14 4.82
CA ALA A 46 -8.66 -7.93 4.36
C ALA A 46 -9.66 -6.86 3.88
N THR A 47 -9.67 -5.71 4.56
CA THR A 47 -10.57 -4.59 4.24
C THR A 47 -9.84 -3.37 3.72
N VAL A 48 -8.56 -3.21 4.07
CA VAL A 48 -7.70 -2.10 3.66
C VAL A 48 -6.43 -2.63 3.02
N LEU A 49 -6.10 -2.13 1.82
CA LEU A 49 -4.90 -2.51 1.07
C LEU A 49 -3.99 -1.29 0.87
N GLU A 50 -2.72 -1.39 1.23
CA GLU A 50 -1.67 -0.45 0.81
C GLU A 50 -0.86 -1.05 -0.33
N VAL A 51 -0.88 -0.40 -1.50
CA VAL A 51 -0.13 -0.83 -2.70
C VAL A 51 1.18 -0.06 -2.81
N GLY A 52 2.30 -0.78 -2.89
CA GLY A 52 3.64 -0.18 -2.88
C GLY A 52 4.09 0.24 -1.47
N ALA A 53 3.71 -0.53 -0.47
CA ALA A 53 3.84 -0.22 0.96
C ALA A 53 5.29 -0.04 1.45
N GLY A 54 6.29 -0.36 0.64
CA GLY A 54 7.70 -0.23 0.99
C GLY A 54 8.07 -1.03 2.24
N THR A 55 8.15 -0.37 3.40
CA THR A 55 8.39 -1.05 4.68
C THR A 55 7.12 -1.52 5.36
N GLY A 56 5.94 -1.12 4.90
CA GLY A 56 4.65 -1.42 5.50
C GLY A 56 4.38 -0.73 6.85
N MET A 57 5.22 0.22 7.25
CA MET A 57 5.06 0.91 8.54
C MET A 57 3.79 1.77 8.61
N PHE A 58 3.36 2.35 7.49
CA PHE A 58 2.11 3.10 7.43
C PHE A 58 0.92 2.19 7.74
N SER A 59 0.84 1.01 7.11
CA SER A 59 -0.19 0.00 7.41
C SER A 59 -0.13 -0.47 8.88
N VAL A 60 1.07 -0.59 9.48
CA VAL A 60 1.23 -0.94 10.90
C VAL A 60 0.61 0.14 11.81
N GLU A 61 0.89 1.41 11.53
CA GLU A 61 0.35 2.52 12.35
C GLU A 61 -1.17 2.65 12.19
N LEU A 62 -1.72 2.50 10.99
CA LEU A 62 -3.16 2.48 10.78
C LEU A 62 -3.82 1.27 11.47
N ALA A 63 -3.24 0.08 11.36
CA ALA A 63 -3.76 -1.11 12.01
C ALA A 63 -3.82 -0.98 13.55
N ALA A 64 -2.83 -0.30 14.14
CA ALA A 64 -2.84 0.00 15.57
C ALA A 64 -3.97 0.96 15.98
N GLN A 65 -4.38 1.87 15.09
CA GLN A 65 -5.47 2.83 15.33
C GLN A 65 -6.86 2.23 15.08
N HIS A 66 -6.95 1.21 14.22
CA HIS A 66 -8.20 0.58 13.78
C HIS A 66 -8.19 -0.94 14.02
N PRO A 67 -8.33 -1.42 15.26
CA PRO A 67 -8.19 -2.83 15.61
C PRO A 67 -9.27 -3.74 14.98
N ASP A 68 -10.40 -3.17 14.59
CA ASP A 68 -11.53 -3.89 13.98
C ASP A 68 -11.38 -4.06 12.44
N GLU A 69 -10.35 -3.48 11.84
CA GLU A 69 -10.08 -3.57 10.40
C GLU A 69 -8.82 -4.40 10.13
N VAL A 70 -8.79 -5.13 9.04
CA VAL A 70 -7.61 -5.92 8.63
C VAL A 70 -6.90 -5.23 7.47
N PHE A 71 -5.63 -4.95 7.67
CA PHE A 71 -4.75 -4.26 6.74
C PHE A 71 -3.85 -5.24 5.99
N VAL A 72 -3.64 -4.99 4.70
CA VAL A 72 -2.64 -5.69 3.91
C VAL A 72 -1.65 -4.69 3.32
N ALA A 73 -0.38 -4.84 3.67
CA ALA A 73 0.74 -4.10 3.08
C ALA A 73 1.34 -4.90 1.93
N LEU A 74 1.21 -4.42 0.69
CA LEU A 74 1.70 -5.10 -0.51
C LEU A 74 2.88 -4.36 -1.14
N ASP A 75 3.98 -5.07 -1.37
CA ASP A 75 5.15 -4.55 -2.11
C ASP A 75 5.92 -5.70 -2.78
N VAL A 76 6.67 -5.40 -3.83
CA VAL A 76 7.57 -6.35 -4.51
C VAL A 76 8.83 -6.67 -3.70
N LYS A 77 9.14 -5.86 -2.69
CA LYS A 77 10.40 -5.92 -1.93
C LYS A 77 10.19 -6.50 -0.54
N GLY A 78 10.17 -7.83 -0.41
CA GLY A 78 10.08 -8.52 0.87
C GLY A 78 11.18 -8.12 1.86
N ASP A 79 12.39 -7.76 1.36
CA ASP A 79 13.48 -7.24 2.18
C ASP A 79 13.19 -5.85 2.80
N ARG A 80 12.14 -5.15 2.36
CA ARG A 80 11.62 -3.95 3.00
C ARG A 80 10.43 -4.27 3.90
N LEU A 81 9.44 -5.02 3.40
CA LEU A 81 8.22 -5.40 4.14
C LEU A 81 8.53 -6.05 5.50
N GLN A 82 9.61 -6.83 5.59
CA GLN A 82 10.02 -7.47 6.85
C GLN A 82 10.16 -6.48 8.03
N LYS A 83 10.42 -5.20 7.77
CA LYS A 83 10.52 -4.21 8.84
C LYS A 83 9.17 -4.00 9.54
N GLY A 84 8.13 -3.72 8.76
CA GLY A 84 6.76 -3.58 9.28
C GLY A 84 6.27 -4.86 9.93
N ALA A 85 6.53 -6.02 9.28
CA ALA A 85 6.11 -7.32 9.78
C ALA A 85 6.64 -7.60 11.19
N TYR A 86 7.94 -7.41 11.42
CA TYR A 86 8.52 -7.60 12.76
C TYR A 86 8.07 -6.54 13.75
N THR A 87 7.94 -5.27 13.32
CA THR A 87 7.41 -4.22 14.20
C THR A 87 5.97 -4.54 14.65
N ALA A 88 5.12 -5.06 13.76
CA ALA A 88 3.77 -5.49 14.12
C ALA A 88 3.80 -6.63 15.15
N LEU A 89 4.62 -7.66 14.93
CA LEU A 89 4.77 -8.78 15.86
C LEU A 89 5.29 -8.32 17.23
N GLU A 90 6.32 -7.48 17.27
CA GLU A 90 6.90 -6.93 18.50
C GLU A 90 5.90 -6.07 19.29
N ARG A 91 5.00 -5.35 18.61
CA ARG A 91 3.96 -4.51 19.21
C ARG A 91 2.65 -5.26 19.49
N GLY A 92 2.55 -6.55 19.14
CA GLY A 92 1.33 -7.33 19.31
C GLY A 92 0.18 -6.89 18.40
N ILE A 93 0.47 -6.24 17.27
CA ILE A 93 -0.52 -5.82 16.26
C ILE A 93 -0.78 -7.00 15.33
N THR A 94 -1.96 -7.60 15.45
CA THR A 94 -2.33 -8.86 14.76
C THR A 94 -3.17 -8.66 13.51
N ASN A 95 -3.70 -7.47 13.28
CA ASN A 95 -4.60 -7.11 12.19
C ASN A 95 -3.88 -6.47 10.98
N VAL A 96 -2.59 -6.77 10.79
CA VAL A 96 -1.83 -6.36 9.61
C VAL A 96 -1.03 -7.53 9.03
N LEU A 97 -1.18 -7.75 7.72
CA LEU A 97 -0.54 -8.81 6.96
C LEU A 97 0.32 -8.20 5.85
N PHE A 98 1.37 -8.90 5.47
CA PHE A 98 2.36 -8.42 4.50
C PHE A 98 2.44 -9.38 3.33
N VAL A 99 2.15 -8.89 2.13
CA VAL A 99 2.11 -9.70 0.91
C VAL A 99 3.17 -9.23 -0.07
N ARG A 100 4.09 -10.13 -0.42
CA ARG A 100 5.06 -9.85 -1.47
C ARG A 100 4.50 -10.23 -2.82
N ALA A 101 4.05 -9.20 -3.56
CA ALA A 101 3.49 -9.37 -4.90
C ALA A 101 3.71 -8.11 -5.74
N ARG A 102 3.44 -8.20 -7.02
CA ARG A 102 3.42 -7.05 -7.94
C ARG A 102 2.04 -6.41 -7.91
N ALA A 103 2.00 -5.10 -8.10
CA ALA A 103 0.74 -4.35 -8.14
C ALA A 103 -0.21 -4.79 -9.27
N ASP A 104 0.30 -5.34 -10.36
CA ASP A 104 -0.51 -5.87 -11.47
C ASP A 104 -1.14 -7.25 -11.18
N GLN A 105 -0.78 -7.90 -10.08
CA GLN A 105 -1.35 -9.18 -9.63
C GLN A 105 -2.51 -9.04 -8.63
N ILE A 106 -2.84 -7.81 -8.21
CA ILE A 106 -3.84 -7.60 -7.14
C ILE A 106 -5.21 -8.18 -7.44
N GLY A 107 -5.62 -8.24 -8.71
CA GLY A 107 -6.87 -8.87 -9.13
C GLY A 107 -6.94 -10.38 -8.88
N GLU A 108 -5.80 -11.06 -8.74
CA GLU A 108 -5.70 -12.47 -8.40
C GLU A 108 -5.67 -12.68 -6.87
N LEU A 109 -5.21 -11.64 -6.14
CA LEU A 109 -4.97 -11.72 -4.70
C LEU A 109 -6.22 -11.41 -3.87
N PHE A 110 -7.08 -10.52 -4.35
CA PHE A 110 -8.26 -10.04 -3.63
C PHE A 110 -9.54 -10.30 -4.44
N ALA A 111 -10.64 -10.58 -3.73
CA ALA A 111 -11.94 -10.74 -4.36
C ALA A 111 -12.46 -9.40 -4.88
N ALA A 112 -13.25 -9.45 -5.96
CA ALA A 112 -13.95 -8.26 -6.44
C ALA A 112 -14.85 -7.68 -5.34
N HIS A 113 -14.87 -6.34 -5.23
CA HIS A 113 -15.70 -5.59 -4.29
C HIS A 113 -15.50 -5.96 -2.81
N SER A 114 -14.28 -6.40 -2.43
CA SER A 114 -13.97 -6.75 -1.04
C SER A 114 -13.36 -5.62 -0.23
N LEU A 115 -12.63 -4.71 -0.87
CA LEU A 115 -11.86 -3.69 -0.18
C LEU A 115 -12.69 -2.45 0.15
N LYS A 116 -12.59 -1.96 1.38
CA LYS A 116 -13.14 -0.68 1.85
C LYS A 116 -12.28 0.49 1.39
N GLN A 117 -10.96 0.33 1.53
CA GLN A 117 -9.99 1.37 1.21
C GLN A 117 -8.77 0.77 0.50
N LEU A 118 -8.21 1.55 -0.41
CA LEU A 118 -6.93 1.29 -1.07
C LEU A 118 -6.04 2.52 -0.92
N TRP A 119 -4.87 2.33 -0.32
CA TRP A 119 -3.88 3.38 -0.10
C TRP A 119 -2.71 3.25 -1.07
N ILE A 120 -2.24 4.40 -1.56
CA ILE A 120 -1.00 4.54 -2.32
C ILE A 120 -0.20 5.65 -1.64
N THR A 121 0.89 5.29 -0.96
CA THR A 121 1.70 6.24 -0.21
C THR A 121 3.08 6.38 -0.83
N PHE A 122 3.39 7.56 -1.34
CA PHE A 122 4.69 7.92 -1.93
C PHE A 122 5.23 6.91 -2.95
N PRO A 123 4.42 6.52 -3.96
CA PRO A 123 4.87 5.63 -5.03
C PRO A 123 6.00 6.26 -5.84
N ASP A 124 6.81 5.43 -6.54
CA ASP A 124 7.82 5.92 -7.47
C ASP A 124 7.15 6.77 -8.58
N PRO A 125 7.52 8.05 -8.79
CA PRO A 125 6.81 8.96 -9.71
C PRO A 125 7.09 8.69 -11.19
N PHE A 126 8.13 7.92 -11.52
CA PHE A 126 8.53 7.61 -12.91
C PHE A 126 8.44 8.81 -13.86
N PRO A 127 9.30 9.85 -13.73
CA PRO A 127 9.13 11.15 -14.40
C PRO A 127 9.19 11.06 -15.93
N LYS A 128 9.86 10.04 -16.49
CA LYS A 128 9.96 9.87 -17.94
C LYS A 128 8.63 9.42 -18.54
N ARG A 129 8.14 10.11 -19.57
CA ARG A 129 6.87 9.81 -20.27
C ARG A 129 6.73 8.33 -20.66
N ARG A 130 7.80 7.72 -21.20
CA ARG A 130 7.83 6.29 -21.57
C ARG A 130 7.62 5.32 -20.41
N SER A 131 7.75 5.79 -19.18
CA SER A 131 7.59 5.00 -17.95
C SER A 131 6.27 5.27 -17.23
N ALA A 132 5.38 6.10 -17.80
CA ALA A 132 4.10 6.47 -17.17
C ALA A 132 3.22 5.26 -16.87
N GLY A 133 3.24 4.22 -17.71
CA GLY A 133 2.50 2.98 -17.48
C GLY A 133 2.91 2.19 -16.22
N ARG A 134 4.01 2.59 -15.55
CA ARG A 134 4.48 2.00 -14.29
C ARG A 134 3.97 2.73 -13.05
N ARG A 135 3.38 3.91 -13.22
CA ARG A 135 2.81 4.70 -12.11
C ARG A 135 1.61 3.97 -11.54
N LEU A 136 1.52 3.85 -10.23
CA LEU A 136 0.41 3.16 -9.57
C LEU A 136 -0.95 3.85 -9.74
N THR A 137 -0.99 5.07 -10.25
CA THR A 137 -2.20 5.82 -10.64
C THR A 137 -2.43 5.82 -12.17
N HIS A 138 -1.72 4.98 -12.93
CA HIS A 138 -1.99 4.79 -14.35
C HIS A 138 -3.38 4.15 -14.56
N PRO A 139 -4.12 4.49 -15.65
CA PRO A 139 -5.46 3.94 -15.94
C PRO A 139 -5.59 2.43 -15.83
N THR A 140 -4.54 1.69 -16.20
CA THR A 140 -4.53 0.22 -16.06
C THR A 140 -4.69 -0.25 -14.61
N PHE A 141 -4.04 0.44 -13.67
CA PHE A 141 -4.17 0.14 -12.24
C PHE A 141 -5.48 0.68 -11.67
N LEU A 142 -5.91 1.90 -12.05
CA LEU A 142 -7.17 2.48 -11.60
C LEU A 142 -8.36 1.59 -11.91
N ARG A 143 -8.40 0.97 -13.10
CA ARG A 143 -9.44 -0.02 -13.46
C ARG A 143 -9.41 -1.28 -12.58
N GLN A 144 -8.23 -1.76 -12.18
CA GLN A 144 -8.13 -2.88 -11.24
C GLN A 144 -8.62 -2.48 -9.84
N TYR A 145 -8.26 -1.30 -9.36
CA TYR A 145 -8.70 -0.79 -8.06
C TYR A 145 -10.21 -0.63 -7.99
N GLU A 146 -10.83 -0.13 -9.06
CA GLU A 146 -12.28 -0.03 -9.18
C GLU A 146 -12.99 -1.39 -8.97
N GLN A 147 -12.44 -2.45 -9.58
CA GLN A 147 -13.00 -3.79 -9.45
C GLN A 147 -12.85 -4.36 -8.04
N LEU A 148 -11.83 -3.97 -7.30
CA LEU A 148 -11.56 -4.48 -5.96
C LEU A 148 -12.30 -3.71 -4.86
N LEU A 149 -12.54 -2.41 -5.07
CA LEU A 149 -13.25 -1.58 -4.11
C LEU A 149 -14.73 -1.93 -4.08
N ARG A 150 -15.26 -2.10 -2.85
CA ARG A 150 -16.71 -2.27 -2.64
C ARG A 150 -17.46 -0.98 -2.99
N PRO A 151 -18.78 -1.03 -3.20
CA PRO A 151 -19.60 0.18 -3.33
C PRO A 151 -19.33 1.14 -2.15
N GLY A 152 -19.03 2.40 -2.45
CA GLY A 152 -18.63 3.41 -1.45
C GLY A 152 -17.19 3.28 -0.94
N GLY A 153 -16.42 2.31 -1.43
CA GLY A 153 -15.00 2.20 -1.15
C GLY A 153 -14.18 3.34 -1.78
N SER A 154 -12.99 3.60 -1.26
CA SER A 154 -12.18 4.74 -1.68
C SER A 154 -10.73 4.41 -1.94
N LEU A 155 -10.15 5.10 -2.92
CA LEU A 155 -8.72 5.22 -3.17
C LEU A 155 -8.19 6.45 -2.47
N LEU A 156 -7.08 6.32 -1.74
CA LEU A 156 -6.36 7.43 -1.13
C LEU A 156 -4.91 7.45 -1.67
N LEU A 157 -4.48 8.63 -2.07
CA LEU A 157 -3.11 8.86 -2.55
C LEU A 157 -2.46 9.97 -1.75
N LYS A 158 -1.21 9.74 -1.30
CA LYS A 158 -0.33 10.75 -0.70
C LYS A 158 0.96 10.86 -1.49
N HIS A 159 1.40 12.11 -1.79
CA HIS A 159 2.67 12.32 -2.50
C HIS A 159 3.26 13.72 -2.27
N ASP A 160 4.60 13.83 -2.28
CA ASP A 160 5.36 15.08 -2.18
C ASP A 160 5.74 15.67 -3.55
N ASP A 161 5.79 14.86 -4.61
CA ASP A 161 6.07 15.33 -5.97
C ASP A 161 4.79 15.92 -6.58
N ARG A 162 4.79 17.25 -6.78
CA ARG A 162 3.65 18.02 -7.28
C ARG A 162 3.23 17.62 -8.68
N ASP A 163 4.20 17.37 -9.56
CA ASP A 163 3.92 17.02 -10.96
C ASP A 163 3.26 15.64 -11.06
N PHE A 164 3.78 14.67 -10.31
CA PHE A 164 3.16 13.35 -10.23
C PHE A 164 1.76 13.42 -9.60
N PHE A 165 1.58 14.22 -8.55
CA PHE A 165 0.30 14.36 -7.87
C PHE A 165 -0.75 14.97 -8.80
N CYS A 166 -0.44 16.09 -9.48
CA CYS A 166 -1.33 16.71 -10.47
C CYS A 166 -1.66 15.75 -11.62
N TRP A 167 -0.66 15.05 -12.17
CA TRP A 167 -0.90 14.03 -13.18
C TRP A 167 -1.83 12.93 -12.69
N SER A 168 -1.69 12.51 -11.43
CA SER A 168 -2.56 11.48 -10.84
C SER A 168 -4.00 11.97 -10.70
N LEU A 169 -4.23 13.23 -10.33
CA LEU A 169 -5.56 13.85 -10.31
C LEU A 169 -6.19 13.85 -11.70
N GLU A 170 -5.44 14.20 -12.75
CA GLU A 170 -5.90 14.13 -14.14
C GLU A 170 -6.32 12.70 -14.53
N GLN A 171 -5.54 11.68 -14.12
CA GLN A 171 -5.91 10.29 -14.41
C GLN A 171 -7.19 9.87 -13.67
N LEU A 172 -7.35 10.25 -12.41
CA LEU A 172 -8.57 9.97 -11.66
C LEU A 172 -9.79 10.57 -12.35
N VAL A 173 -9.74 11.85 -12.71
CA VAL A 173 -10.86 12.53 -13.41
C VAL A 173 -11.13 11.90 -14.78
N THR A 174 -10.09 11.59 -15.56
CA THR A 174 -10.22 10.98 -16.89
C THR A 174 -10.82 9.56 -16.84
N GLN A 175 -10.59 8.83 -15.73
CA GLN A 175 -11.17 7.52 -15.49
C GLN A 175 -12.48 7.59 -14.67
N GLU A 176 -13.13 8.76 -14.63
CA GLU A 176 -14.46 9.00 -14.02
C GLU A 176 -14.51 8.74 -12.49
N TRP A 177 -13.36 8.85 -11.80
CA TRP A 177 -13.34 8.82 -10.35
C TRP A 177 -13.82 10.15 -9.78
N SER A 178 -14.70 10.09 -8.79
CA SER A 178 -15.19 11.27 -8.05
C SER A 178 -14.22 11.64 -6.94
N ILE A 179 -13.58 12.81 -7.04
CA ILE A 179 -12.74 13.36 -5.98
C ILE A 179 -13.66 13.83 -4.84
N ARG A 180 -13.48 13.28 -3.65
CA ARG A 180 -14.27 13.57 -2.46
C ARG A 180 -13.56 14.53 -1.52
N GLU A 181 -12.23 14.36 -1.40
CA GLU A 181 -11.38 15.17 -0.54
C GLU A 181 -10.07 15.43 -1.25
N LEU A 182 -9.55 16.63 -1.15
CA LEU A 182 -8.31 17.05 -1.80
C LEU A 182 -7.59 18.07 -0.95
N SER A 183 -6.31 17.87 -0.72
CA SER A 183 -5.41 18.88 -0.19
C SER A 183 -4.08 18.86 -0.94
N PHE A 184 -3.50 20.03 -1.12
CA PHE A 184 -2.14 20.18 -1.62
C PHE A 184 -1.11 20.36 -0.51
N ASP A 185 -1.60 20.46 0.73
CA ASP A 185 -0.83 20.43 1.96
C ASP A 185 -1.65 19.71 3.04
N LEU A 186 -1.42 18.42 3.17
CA LEU A 186 -2.18 17.54 4.05
C LEU A 186 -2.09 17.96 5.51
N HIS A 187 -0.88 18.31 5.97
CA HIS A 187 -0.64 18.57 7.39
C HIS A 187 -1.22 19.89 7.88
N GLU A 188 -1.35 20.88 6.97
CA GLU A 188 -2.02 22.17 7.23
C GLU A 188 -3.53 22.14 6.91
N SER A 189 -4.05 20.98 6.47
CA SER A 189 -5.45 20.84 6.08
C SER A 189 -6.35 20.40 7.24
N SER A 190 -7.68 20.59 7.03
CA SER A 190 -8.73 20.05 7.90
C SER A 190 -9.12 18.60 7.60
N LEU A 191 -8.36 17.89 6.75
CA LEU A 191 -8.62 16.49 6.45
C LEU A 191 -8.42 15.59 7.68
N PRO A 192 -9.06 14.41 7.73
CA PRO A 192 -9.00 13.50 8.87
C PRO A 192 -7.58 13.22 9.35
N ASP A 193 -7.40 13.12 10.67
CA ASP A 193 -6.08 12.88 11.26
C ASP A 193 -5.49 11.52 10.89
N GLU A 194 -6.33 10.53 10.57
CA GLU A 194 -5.87 9.24 10.06
C GLU A 194 -5.06 9.38 8.76
N TYR A 195 -5.39 10.38 7.90
CA TYR A 195 -4.61 10.64 6.68
C TYR A 195 -3.24 11.23 6.99
N LYS A 196 -3.11 11.88 8.14
CA LYS A 196 -1.86 12.49 8.63
C LYS A 196 -0.94 11.48 9.33
N THR A 197 -1.34 10.20 9.42
CA THR A 197 -0.48 9.12 9.90
C THR A 197 0.83 9.11 9.10
N LEU A 198 1.95 9.30 9.82
CA LEU A 198 3.23 9.57 9.19
C LEU A 198 3.87 8.32 8.61
N THR A 199 4.33 8.40 7.37
CA THR A 199 5.30 7.46 6.81
C THR A 199 6.73 7.90 7.17
N ALA A 200 7.69 6.98 7.07
CA ALA A 200 9.11 7.34 7.24
C ALA A 200 9.60 8.37 6.19
N TYR A 201 8.94 8.43 5.03
CA TYR A 201 9.23 9.42 4.00
C TYR A 201 8.65 10.79 4.36
N GLU A 202 7.42 10.85 4.87
CA GLU A 202 6.78 12.09 5.30
C GLU A 202 7.57 12.82 6.38
N GLN A 203 8.02 12.12 7.41
CA GLN A 203 8.85 12.70 8.46
C GLN A 203 10.06 13.45 7.90
N ARG A 204 10.71 12.87 6.90
CA ARG A 204 11.84 13.49 6.22
C ARG A 204 11.40 14.72 5.40
N TRP A 205 10.34 14.58 4.58
CA TRP A 205 9.91 15.65 3.69
C TRP A 205 9.36 16.85 4.46
N MET A 206 8.66 16.62 5.56
CA MET A 206 8.21 17.69 6.47
C MET A 206 9.40 18.45 7.07
N SER A 207 10.48 17.76 7.47
CA SER A 207 11.70 18.42 7.95
C SER A 207 12.42 19.24 6.86
N GLU A 208 12.17 18.95 5.59
CA GLU A 208 12.65 19.70 4.43
C GLU A 208 11.66 20.79 3.96
N GLY A 209 10.54 21.00 4.68
CA GLY A 209 9.52 22.02 4.37
C GLY A 209 8.67 21.70 3.14
N LYS A 210 8.58 20.43 2.74
CA LYS A 210 7.75 20.01 1.60
C LYS A 210 6.30 19.77 2.01
N ALA A 211 5.39 20.35 1.27
CA ALA A 211 3.96 20.08 1.38
C ALA A 211 3.62 18.69 0.79
N ILE A 212 2.70 17.99 1.42
CA ILE A 212 2.24 16.67 0.99
C ILE A 212 0.85 16.79 0.39
N GLY A 213 0.71 16.45 -0.91
CA GLY A 213 -0.59 16.32 -1.54
C GLY A 213 -1.32 15.07 -1.06
N CYS A 214 -2.63 15.20 -0.81
CA CYS A 214 -3.51 14.08 -0.46
C CYS A 214 -4.82 14.18 -1.24
N VAL A 215 -5.29 13.06 -1.76
CA VAL A 215 -6.61 12.95 -2.40
C VAL A 215 -7.30 11.68 -1.96
N ARG A 216 -8.62 11.77 -1.67
CA ARG A 216 -9.52 10.64 -1.58
C ARG A 216 -10.49 10.68 -2.75
N ALA A 217 -10.57 9.59 -3.48
CA ALA A 217 -11.46 9.44 -4.61
C ALA A 217 -12.28 8.14 -4.47
N THR A 218 -13.51 8.17 -5.02
CA THR A 218 -14.42 7.01 -5.09
C THR A 218 -14.75 6.72 -6.54
N THR A 219 -15.10 5.48 -6.86
CA THR A 219 -15.63 5.15 -8.19
C THR A 219 -16.98 5.80 -8.43
N GLY A 220 -17.33 6.11 -9.68
CA GLY A 220 -18.60 6.75 -10.04
C GLY A 220 -19.85 5.93 -9.71
N ASN A 221 -19.73 4.62 -9.46
CA ASN A 221 -20.82 3.70 -9.15
C ASN A 221 -21.24 3.68 -7.67
N GLY A 222 -20.78 4.66 -6.88
CA GLY A 222 -21.07 4.80 -5.45
C GLY A 222 -22.07 5.93 -5.15
N GLN A 223 -23.23 5.95 -5.82
CA GLN A 223 -24.40 6.71 -5.38
C GLN A 223 -25.35 5.80 -4.62
#